data_b40a9839b8dde70bf8ef564394a9a1c1
#
_entry.id   b40a9839b8dde70bf8ef564394a9a1c1
#
_cell.length_a   1.000
_cell.length_b   1.000
_cell.length_c   1.000
_cell.angle_alpha   90.00
_cell.angle_beta   90.00
_cell.angle_gamma   90.00
#
_symmetry.space_group_name_H-M   'P 1'
#
loop_
_entity.id
_entity.type
_entity.pdbx_description
1 polymer ?
#
loop_
_entity_poly.entity_id
_entity_poly.type
_entity_poly.pdbx_seq_one_letter_code
_entity_poly.pdbx_strand_id
1 'polypeptide(L)'
;KNEREGIDIAEAITQKYKIPFIFITAHSDKDIVQQALNTIPSGYITKPFKQIDVYAAVHLVETNSEKLNERFVVFKDGYAELKVSVDDILYAQSDDNYIHVFTTSKKHTVRNTLEWFKESVPEELFHRTHRSYIVNISKVNKATSKNVFINDIEIPVSRGNQIKLE
;
A
#
# COMPACT_ATOMS: atom_id res chain seq x y z
N LYS A 1 22.31 9.89 -30.45
CA LYS A 1 22.02 9.35 -29.10
C LYS A 1 20.57 8.96 -29.09
N ASN A 2 20.30 7.69 -28.81
CA ASN A 2 18.98 7.09 -28.94
C ASN A 2 18.03 7.69 -27.88
N GLU A 3 16.99 8.38 -28.31
CA GLU A 3 15.98 9.01 -27.44
C GLU A 3 15.19 7.97 -26.60
N ARG A 4 15.21 6.71 -27.02
CA ARG A 4 14.57 5.58 -26.34
C ARG A 4 15.36 4.98 -25.18
N GLU A 5 16.70 5.17 -25.12
CA GLU A 5 17.53 4.56 -24.07
C GLU A 5 17.03 4.84 -22.63
N GLY A 6 16.56 6.06 -22.37
CA GLY A 6 16.03 6.42 -21.05
C GLY A 6 14.71 5.73 -20.72
N ILE A 7 13.85 5.48 -21.71
CA ILE A 7 12.57 4.79 -21.55
C ILE A 7 12.82 3.31 -21.34
N ASP A 8 13.71 2.68 -22.13
CA ASP A 8 14.06 1.27 -21.99
C ASP A 8 14.65 0.96 -20.60
N ILE A 9 15.51 1.87 -20.09
CA ILE A 9 16.05 1.78 -18.72
C ILE A 9 14.92 1.91 -17.68
N ALA A 10 13.99 2.85 -17.86
CA ALA A 10 12.88 3.07 -16.96
C ALA A 10 11.95 1.85 -16.89
N GLU A 11 11.65 1.22 -18.02
CA GLU A 11 10.88 -0.02 -18.09
C GLU A 11 11.58 -1.16 -17.32
N ALA A 12 12.91 -1.32 -17.52
CA ALA A 12 13.69 -2.31 -16.80
C ALA A 12 13.69 -2.06 -15.27
N ILE A 13 13.81 -0.79 -14.84
CA ILE A 13 13.74 -0.40 -13.43
C ILE A 13 12.37 -0.76 -12.85
N THR A 14 11.28 -0.41 -13.53
CA THR A 14 9.91 -0.67 -13.07
C THR A 14 9.64 -2.17 -12.97
N GLN A 15 9.99 -2.96 -13.98
CA GLN A 15 9.69 -4.38 -14.05
C GLN A 15 10.57 -5.23 -13.10
N LYS A 16 11.86 -4.93 -13.03
CA LYS A 16 12.83 -5.79 -12.35
C LYS A 16 13.14 -5.36 -10.92
N TYR A 17 13.27 -4.04 -10.69
CA TYR A 17 13.79 -3.52 -9.42
C TYR A 17 12.72 -2.85 -8.55
N LYS A 18 11.63 -2.36 -9.15
CA LYS A 18 10.53 -1.66 -8.46
C LYS A 18 11.01 -0.51 -7.56
N ILE A 19 12.08 0.17 -7.95
CA ILE A 19 12.60 1.35 -7.25
C ILE A 19 12.01 2.61 -7.86
N PRO A 20 11.74 3.65 -7.06
CA PRO A 20 11.27 4.93 -7.57
C PRO A 20 12.36 5.63 -8.39
N PHE A 21 11.98 6.32 -9.46
CA PHE A 21 12.88 7.09 -10.29
C PHE A 21 12.22 8.36 -10.82
N ILE A 22 13.07 9.32 -11.22
CA ILE A 22 12.64 10.61 -11.76
C ILE A 22 13.26 10.77 -13.14
N PHE A 23 12.46 11.15 -14.14
CA PHE A 23 12.98 11.59 -15.43
C PHE A 23 13.50 13.02 -15.36
N ILE A 24 14.69 13.24 -15.91
CA ILE A 24 15.24 14.58 -16.15
C ILE A 24 15.58 14.67 -17.64
N THR A 25 14.85 15.50 -18.41
CA THR A 25 14.95 15.51 -19.86
C THR A 25 14.90 16.93 -20.43
N ALA A 26 15.50 17.12 -21.61
CA ALA A 26 15.35 18.34 -22.41
C ALA A 26 14.15 18.26 -23.38
N HIS A 27 13.54 17.06 -23.53
CA HIS A 27 12.45 16.86 -24.47
C HIS A 27 11.11 17.26 -23.84
N SER A 28 10.38 18.10 -24.57
CA SER A 28 9.00 18.52 -24.27
C SER A 28 8.01 18.00 -25.32
N ASP A 29 8.47 17.12 -26.21
CA ASP A 29 7.59 16.51 -27.21
C ASP A 29 6.56 15.62 -26.53
N LYS A 30 5.31 15.84 -26.88
CA LYS A 30 4.16 15.21 -26.24
C LYS A 30 4.19 13.68 -26.32
N ASP A 31 4.65 13.13 -27.43
CA ASP A 31 4.69 11.68 -27.65
C ASP A 31 5.78 11.01 -26.80
N ILE A 32 6.94 11.65 -26.65
CA ILE A 32 8.05 11.16 -25.81
C ILE A 32 7.67 11.27 -24.32
N VAL A 33 7.04 12.38 -23.93
CA VAL A 33 6.54 12.56 -22.55
C VAL A 33 5.52 11.49 -22.21
N GLN A 34 4.59 11.20 -23.13
CA GLN A 34 3.56 10.17 -22.89
C GLN A 34 4.17 8.78 -22.74
N GLN A 35 5.17 8.43 -23.56
CA GLN A 35 5.90 7.15 -23.41
C GLN A 35 6.64 7.07 -22.08
N ALA A 36 7.31 8.15 -21.67
CA ALA A 36 7.99 8.21 -20.38
C ALA A 36 7.01 8.06 -19.20
N LEU A 37 5.84 8.69 -19.25
CA LEU A 37 4.80 8.58 -18.23
C LEU A 37 4.19 7.18 -18.14
N ASN A 38 4.14 6.43 -19.24
CA ASN A 38 3.67 5.04 -19.25
C ASN A 38 4.58 4.09 -18.44
N THR A 39 5.84 4.47 -18.19
CA THR A 39 6.76 3.72 -17.33
C THR A 39 6.51 3.95 -15.83
N ILE A 40 5.51 4.78 -15.48
CA ILE A 40 5.11 5.10 -14.11
C ILE A 40 6.27 5.70 -13.27
N PRO A 41 6.90 6.80 -13.73
CA PRO A 41 7.94 7.48 -12.96
C PRO A 41 7.36 8.13 -11.70
N SER A 42 8.19 8.27 -10.68
CA SER A 42 7.83 9.01 -9.46
C SER A 42 7.94 10.52 -9.61
N GLY A 43 8.54 11.00 -10.70
CA GLY A 43 8.63 12.42 -11.03
C GLY A 43 9.18 12.65 -12.43
N TYR A 44 8.95 13.88 -12.94
CA TYR A 44 9.39 14.31 -14.26
C TYR A 44 9.86 15.77 -14.21
N ILE A 45 11.09 16.04 -14.63
CA ILE A 45 11.72 17.37 -14.61
C ILE A 45 12.22 17.71 -16.03
N THR A 46 11.84 18.87 -16.54
CA THR A 46 12.31 19.36 -17.83
C THR A 46 13.52 20.30 -17.68
N LYS A 47 14.47 20.22 -18.59
CA LYS A 47 15.58 21.19 -18.67
C LYS A 47 15.14 22.44 -19.43
N PRO A 48 15.59 23.66 -19.01
CA PRO A 48 16.44 23.92 -17.86
C PRO A 48 15.68 23.85 -16.53
N PHE A 49 16.29 23.29 -15.49
CA PHE A 49 15.71 23.17 -14.15
C PHE A 49 16.54 23.93 -13.11
N LYS A 50 15.92 24.29 -12.01
CA LYS A 50 16.55 24.88 -10.84
C LYS A 50 16.80 23.82 -9.77
N GLN A 51 17.72 24.10 -8.87
CA GLN A 51 18.01 23.18 -7.74
C GLN A 51 16.75 22.86 -6.92
N ILE A 52 15.86 23.83 -6.76
CA ILE A 52 14.61 23.64 -6.02
C ILE A 52 13.66 22.64 -6.68
N ASP A 53 13.64 22.54 -8.01
CA ASP A 53 12.79 21.60 -8.74
C ASP A 53 13.24 20.15 -8.47
N VAL A 54 14.56 19.92 -8.46
CA VAL A 54 15.14 18.61 -8.11
C VAL A 54 14.88 18.28 -6.66
N TYR A 55 15.11 19.24 -5.75
CA TYR A 55 14.85 19.06 -4.32
C TYR A 55 13.39 18.67 -4.05
N ALA A 56 12.45 19.42 -4.62
CA ALA A 56 11.02 19.15 -4.47
C ALA A 56 10.63 17.77 -5.00
N ALA A 57 11.14 17.39 -6.18
CA ALA A 57 10.83 16.09 -6.77
C ALA A 57 11.39 14.93 -5.93
N VAL A 58 12.64 15.02 -5.44
CA VAL A 58 13.25 14.01 -4.58
C VAL A 58 12.48 13.91 -3.25
N HIS A 59 12.14 15.04 -2.63
CA HIS A 59 11.39 15.04 -1.36
C HIS A 59 10.00 14.42 -1.49
N LEU A 60 9.30 14.65 -2.60
CA LEU A 60 8.03 13.98 -2.91
C LEU A 60 8.19 12.46 -3.05
N VAL A 61 9.28 12.01 -3.71
CA VAL A 61 9.58 10.58 -3.84
C VAL A 61 9.88 9.96 -2.49
N GLU A 62 10.70 10.61 -1.66
CA GLU A 62 11.02 10.15 -0.30
C GLU A 62 9.75 10.03 0.56
N THR A 63 8.92 11.08 0.61
CA THR A 63 7.67 11.10 1.37
C THR A 63 6.68 10.00 0.90
N ASN A 64 6.59 9.79 -0.40
CA ASN A 64 5.75 8.72 -0.95
C ASN A 64 6.35 7.33 -0.71
N SER A 65 7.69 7.21 -0.69
CA SER A 65 8.39 5.95 -0.38
C SER A 65 8.30 5.61 1.11
N GLU A 66 8.30 6.59 2.00
CA GLU A 66 8.03 6.41 3.42
C GLU A 66 6.60 5.90 3.64
N LYS A 67 5.61 6.47 2.96
CA LYS A 67 4.22 5.94 2.95
C LYS A 67 4.13 4.52 2.37
N LEU A 68 4.99 4.15 1.41
CA LEU A 68 5.10 2.79 0.88
C LEU A 68 5.82 1.83 1.86
N ASN A 69 6.77 2.34 2.67
CA ASN A 69 7.43 1.58 3.74
C ASN A 69 6.51 1.37 4.96
N GLU A 70 5.53 2.24 5.19
CA GLU A 70 4.47 2.05 6.19
C GLU A 70 3.48 0.94 5.82
N ARG A 71 3.57 0.38 4.61
CA ARG A 71 2.73 -0.72 4.14
C ARG A 71 3.17 -2.12 4.58
N PHE A 72 4.06 -2.22 5.56
CA PHE A 72 4.39 -3.50 6.18
C PHE A 72 4.11 -3.46 7.68
N VAL A 73 3.49 -4.50 8.18
CA VAL A 73 3.37 -4.74 9.62
C VAL A 73 4.36 -5.81 10.01
N VAL A 74 5.09 -5.58 11.10
CA VAL A 74 6.01 -6.56 11.67
C VAL A 74 5.34 -7.23 12.84
N PHE A 75 5.09 -8.53 12.74
CA PHE A 75 4.58 -9.36 13.82
C PHE A 75 5.70 -10.11 14.50
N LYS A 76 5.61 -10.25 15.82
CA LYS A 76 6.47 -11.17 16.58
C LYS A 76 5.72 -12.51 16.74
N ASP A 77 6.25 -13.55 16.10
CA ASP A 77 5.80 -14.94 16.25
C ASP A 77 6.86 -15.70 17.04
N GLY A 78 6.72 -15.72 18.35
CA GLY A 78 7.74 -16.24 19.26
C GLY A 78 9.05 -15.45 19.15
N TYR A 79 10.12 -16.09 18.68
CA TYR A 79 11.44 -15.48 18.47
C TYR A 79 11.64 -14.92 17.04
N ALA A 80 10.71 -15.16 16.13
CA ALA A 80 10.80 -14.71 14.75
C ALA A 80 10.05 -13.38 14.56
N GLU A 81 10.63 -12.49 13.76
CA GLU A 81 9.93 -11.31 13.24
C GLU A 81 9.41 -11.63 11.84
N LEU A 82 8.12 -11.44 11.66
CA LEU A 82 7.44 -11.68 10.40
C LEU A 82 6.99 -10.33 9.83
N LYS A 83 7.54 -9.97 8.67
CA LYS A 83 7.13 -8.78 7.92
C LYS A 83 6.01 -9.14 6.94
N VAL A 84 4.84 -8.56 7.12
CA VAL A 84 3.64 -8.80 6.29
C VAL A 84 3.24 -7.53 5.58
N SER A 85 3.04 -7.60 4.26
CA SER A 85 2.54 -6.46 3.49
C SER A 85 1.12 -6.11 3.91
N VAL A 86 0.86 -4.83 4.16
CA VAL A 86 -0.49 -4.31 4.46
C VAL A 86 -1.46 -4.62 3.31
N ASP A 87 -0.97 -4.58 2.07
CA ASP A 87 -1.77 -4.86 0.87
C ASP A 87 -2.21 -6.34 0.78
N ASP A 88 -1.50 -7.24 1.46
CA ASP A 88 -1.89 -8.66 1.55
C ASP A 88 -2.87 -8.95 2.67
N ILE A 89 -3.01 -8.06 3.65
CA ILE A 89 -3.88 -8.28 4.80
C ILE A 89 -5.35 -8.08 4.39
N LEU A 90 -6.17 -9.09 4.64
CA LEU A 90 -7.60 -9.07 4.40
C LEU A 90 -8.36 -8.56 5.64
N TYR A 91 -8.12 -9.18 6.77
CA TYR A 91 -8.72 -8.82 8.06
C TYR A 91 -7.94 -9.42 9.22
N ALA A 92 -8.21 -8.91 10.43
CA ALA A 92 -7.74 -9.47 11.69
C ALA A 92 -8.93 -9.84 12.58
N GLN A 93 -8.80 -10.97 13.29
CA GLN A 93 -9.80 -11.49 14.23
C GLN A 93 -9.15 -11.73 15.59
N SER A 94 -9.79 -11.28 16.68
CA SER A 94 -9.37 -11.65 18.03
C SER A 94 -9.84 -13.03 18.42
N ASP A 95 -8.97 -13.78 19.10
CA ASP A 95 -9.24 -15.09 19.69
C ASP A 95 -8.49 -15.18 21.04
N ASP A 96 -9.19 -14.94 22.13
CA ASP A 96 -8.65 -14.81 23.48
C ASP A 96 -7.43 -13.85 23.56
N ASN A 97 -6.24 -14.40 23.84
CA ASN A 97 -4.98 -13.66 23.97
C ASN A 97 -4.21 -13.54 22.65
N TYR A 98 -4.82 -13.96 21.54
CA TYR A 98 -4.23 -13.96 20.21
C TYR A 98 -5.06 -13.14 19.24
N ILE A 99 -4.42 -12.71 18.18
CA ILE A 99 -5.08 -12.25 16.97
C ILE A 99 -4.68 -13.17 15.82
N HIS A 100 -5.65 -13.45 14.97
CA HIS A 100 -5.44 -14.11 13.69
C HIS A 100 -5.47 -13.07 12.60
N VAL A 101 -4.34 -12.87 11.91
CA VAL A 101 -4.23 -11.98 10.75
C VAL A 101 -4.34 -12.83 9.50
N PHE A 102 -5.40 -12.62 8.75
CA PHE A 102 -5.68 -13.33 7.51
C PHE A 102 -5.15 -12.51 6.33
N THR A 103 -4.34 -13.15 5.52
CA THR A 103 -3.76 -12.55 4.31
C THR A 103 -4.27 -13.29 3.08
N THR A 104 -3.91 -12.79 1.91
CA THR A 104 -4.22 -13.42 0.61
C THR A 104 -3.62 -14.83 0.48
N SER A 105 -2.58 -15.14 1.23
CA SER A 105 -1.84 -16.42 1.12
C SER A 105 -2.03 -17.35 2.32
N LYS A 106 -2.11 -16.82 3.54
CA LYS A 106 -2.16 -17.62 4.78
C LYS A 106 -2.70 -16.86 5.98
N LYS A 107 -2.95 -17.60 7.06
CA LYS A 107 -3.29 -17.07 8.38
C LYS A 107 -2.03 -17.00 9.25
N HIS A 108 -1.84 -15.87 9.92
CA HIS A 108 -0.83 -15.69 10.95
C HIS A 108 -1.49 -15.59 12.32
N THR A 109 -0.93 -16.25 13.32
CA THR A 109 -1.41 -16.18 14.71
C THR A 109 -0.37 -15.46 15.55
N VAL A 110 -0.77 -14.34 16.15
CA VAL A 110 0.12 -13.46 16.89
C VAL A 110 -0.45 -13.23 18.28
N ARG A 111 0.38 -13.33 19.31
CA ARG A 111 -0.03 -13.02 20.68
C ARG A 111 -0.03 -11.50 20.86
N ASN A 112 -1.18 -10.90 20.57
CA ASN A 112 -1.38 -9.45 20.68
C ASN A 112 -2.87 -9.12 20.70
N THR A 113 -3.22 -7.81 20.77
CA THR A 113 -4.61 -7.32 20.80
C THR A 113 -5.01 -6.68 19.48
N LEU A 114 -6.33 -6.55 19.23
CA LEU A 114 -6.82 -5.79 18.07
C LEU A 114 -6.50 -4.30 18.16
N GLU A 115 -6.38 -3.74 19.36
CA GLU A 115 -5.94 -2.36 19.58
C GLU A 115 -4.51 -2.17 19.04
N TRP A 116 -3.59 -3.04 19.46
CA TRP A 116 -2.23 -3.04 18.92
C TRP A 116 -2.21 -3.20 17.39
N PHE A 117 -3.01 -4.09 16.85
CA PHE A 117 -3.10 -4.27 15.39
C PHE A 117 -3.60 -2.98 14.71
N LYS A 118 -4.62 -2.33 15.26
CA LYS A 118 -5.16 -1.06 14.74
C LYS A 118 -4.10 0.04 14.71
N GLU A 119 -3.25 0.13 15.74
CA GLU A 119 -2.15 1.10 15.82
C GLU A 119 -0.99 0.75 14.88
N SER A 120 -0.88 -0.51 14.45
CA SER A 120 0.20 -1.01 13.59
C SER A 120 -0.11 -0.95 12.10
N VAL A 121 -1.35 -0.61 11.72
CA VAL A 121 -1.82 -0.55 10.33
C VAL A 121 -2.31 0.85 9.97
N PRO A 122 -2.28 1.26 8.69
CA PRO A 122 -2.81 2.54 8.25
C PRO A 122 -4.31 2.67 8.55
N GLU A 123 -4.71 3.70 9.29
CA GLU A 123 -6.09 3.92 9.73
C GLU A 123 -7.06 4.10 8.55
N GLU A 124 -6.59 4.69 7.45
CA GLU A 124 -7.37 4.90 6.23
C GLU A 124 -7.74 3.60 5.49
N LEU A 125 -7.00 2.51 5.72
CA LEU A 125 -7.22 1.22 5.07
C LEU A 125 -7.94 0.21 5.96
N PHE A 126 -7.90 0.39 7.28
CA PHE A 126 -8.43 -0.59 8.22
C PHE A 126 -9.53 -0.03 9.09
N HIS A 127 -10.66 -0.72 9.09
CA HIS A 127 -11.82 -0.34 9.88
C HIS A 127 -12.24 -1.43 10.85
N ARG A 128 -12.54 -1.05 12.11
CA ARG A 128 -13.06 -1.98 13.11
C ARG A 128 -14.56 -2.18 12.90
N THR A 129 -14.94 -3.32 12.36
CA THR A 129 -16.35 -3.65 12.11
C THR A 129 -17.06 -4.24 13.33
N HIS A 130 -16.29 -4.93 14.19
CA HIS A 130 -16.83 -5.63 15.35
C HIS A 130 -15.82 -5.59 16.50
N ARG A 131 -16.26 -5.87 17.74
CA ARG A 131 -15.34 -6.01 18.88
C ARG A 131 -14.21 -7.01 18.63
N SER A 132 -14.45 -8.00 17.77
CA SER A 132 -13.50 -9.07 17.44
C SER A 132 -12.95 -9.00 16.03
N TYR A 133 -13.25 -7.95 15.24
CA TYR A 133 -12.81 -7.89 13.83
C TYR A 133 -12.37 -6.48 13.42
N ILE A 134 -11.26 -6.43 12.70
CA ILE A 134 -10.78 -5.28 11.92
C ILE A 134 -10.57 -5.75 10.48
N VAL A 135 -11.11 -5.02 9.50
CA VAL A 135 -11.06 -5.38 8.08
C VAL A 135 -10.29 -4.37 7.26
N ASN A 136 -9.63 -4.82 6.22
CA ASN A 136 -9.07 -3.95 5.19
C ASN A 136 -10.21 -3.52 4.25
N ILE A 137 -10.54 -2.22 4.27
CA ILE A 137 -11.66 -1.66 3.50
C ILE A 137 -11.45 -1.85 2.00
N SER A 138 -10.21 -1.76 1.52
CA SER A 138 -9.88 -1.93 0.10
C SER A 138 -10.13 -3.36 -0.42
N LYS A 139 -10.32 -4.33 0.48
CA LYS A 139 -10.60 -5.74 0.15
C LYS A 139 -12.06 -6.13 0.32
N VAL A 140 -12.91 -5.20 0.80
CA VAL A 140 -14.34 -5.45 0.98
C VAL A 140 -15.04 -5.42 -0.38
N ASN A 141 -15.67 -6.53 -0.75
CA ASN A 141 -16.41 -6.66 -2.01
C ASN A 141 -17.87 -6.22 -1.86
N LYS A 142 -18.45 -6.42 -0.66
CA LYS A 142 -19.85 -6.10 -0.36
C LYS A 142 -20.00 -5.71 1.10
N ALA A 143 -20.83 -4.70 1.37
CA ALA A 143 -21.18 -4.29 2.72
C ALA A 143 -22.70 -4.25 2.88
N THR A 144 -23.18 -4.67 4.07
CA THR A 144 -24.57 -4.58 4.52
C THR A 144 -24.60 -3.90 5.87
N SER A 145 -25.78 -3.65 6.41
CA SER A 145 -25.92 -3.10 7.78
C SER A 145 -25.42 -4.03 8.90
N LYS A 146 -25.30 -5.35 8.62
CA LYS A 146 -24.93 -6.36 9.61
C LYS A 146 -23.61 -7.05 9.32
N ASN A 147 -23.18 -7.11 8.06
CA ASN A 147 -22.00 -7.86 7.64
C ASN A 147 -21.24 -7.15 6.50
N VAL A 148 -19.95 -7.37 6.45
CA VAL A 148 -19.11 -7.10 5.28
C VAL A 148 -18.58 -8.41 4.72
N PHE A 149 -18.29 -8.42 3.42
CA PHE A 149 -17.83 -9.61 2.70
C PHE A 149 -16.47 -9.31 2.06
N ILE A 150 -15.53 -10.21 2.32
CA ILE A 150 -14.21 -10.23 1.67
C ILE A 150 -14.12 -11.60 0.98
N ASN A 151 -14.18 -11.61 -0.36
CA ASN A 151 -14.40 -12.82 -1.14
C ASN A 151 -15.67 -13.55 -0.63
N ASP A 152 -15.56 -14.82 -0.22
CA ASP A 152 -16.67 -15.62 0.32
C ASP A 152 -16.76 -15.58 1.86
N ILE A 153 -15.96 -14.73 2.50
CA ILE A 153 -15.88 -14.65 3.97
C ILE A 153 -16.85 -13.56 4.45
N GLU A 154 -17.78 -13.97 5.30
CA GLU A 154 -18.75 -13.08 5.95
C GLU A 154 -18.22 -12.64 7.32
N ILE A 155 -18.08 -11.33 7.54
CA ILE A 155 -17.55 -10.72 8.76
C ILE A 155 -18.61 -9.82 9.39
N PRO A 156 -18.92 -10.00 10.69
CA PRO A 156 -19.97 -9.24 11.35
C PRO A 156 -19.63 -7.76 11.52
N VAL A 157 -20.68 -6.93 11.48
CA VAL A 157 -20.62 -5.49 11.71
C VAL A 157 -21.50 -5.13 12.91
N SER A 158 -20.92 -4.51 13.93
CA SER A 158 -21.63 -3.98 15.08
C SER A 158 -22.38 -2.70 14.74
N ARG A 159 -23.44 -2.39 15.50
CA ARG A 159 -24.15 -1.10 15.37
C ARG A 159 -23.16 0.06 15.58
N GLY A 160 -23.14 1.02 14.66
CA GLY A 160 -22.23 2.18 14.69
C GLY A 160 -20.90 1.99 13.97
N ASN A 161 -20.55 0.75 13.55
CA ASN A 161 -19.30 0.44 12.83
C ASN A 161 -19.54 0.06 11.35
N GLN A 162 -20.61 0.59 10.78
CA GLN A 162 -20.99 0.31 9.39
C GLN A 162 -20.01 0.99 8.42
N ILE A 163 -19.63 0.26 7.37
CA ILE A 163 -18.79 0.76 6.27
C ILE A 163 -19.73 1.18 5.13
N LYS A 164 -19.49 2.37 4.57
CA LYS A 164 -20.05 2.78 3.29
C LYS A 164 -18.97 2.54 2.24
N LEU A 165 -19.28 1.74 1.24
CA LEU A 165 -18.44 1.60 0.04
C LEU A 165 -18.80 2.75 -0.89
N GLU A 166 -17.81 3.52 -1.29
CA GLU A 166 -17.93 4.56 -2.33
C GLU A 166 -17.91 3.93 -3.72
#